data_99338716f22e712eccd210ca667a7da8
#
_entry.id   99338716f22e712eccd210ca667a7da8
#
_cell.length_a   1.000
_cell.length_b   1.000
_cell.length_c   1.000
_cell.angle_alpha   90.00
_cell.angle_beta   90.00
_cell.angle_gamma   90.00
#
_symmetry.space_group_name_H-M   'P 1'
#
loop_
_entity.id
_entity.type
_entity.pdbx_description
1 polymer ?
#
loop_
_entity_poly.entity_id
_entity_poly.type
_entity_poly.pdbx_seq_one_letter_code
_entity_poly.pdbx_strand_id
1 'polypeptide(L)'
;GEGDDTAVFSGNMEDYRIETSADGIRVEDIAGDGGTDILRDVETLQFADGALSVSRDDDGEVQVNTRASSTQFEPTVATFADGGYVIVWTSHGESGMTDTDYGIYGQHYDSLGQAAGDEFRINTGTYQSQEKPSVAVLEDGGYVVTWESYHTGEENWTEGIRGQRFNSSSEPLGGEFQVNTHTGSNQYDPSVASLADGGYVVAWRDDSGHSGGSGIDVRAQRFDSENNM
;
A
#
# COMPACT_ATOMS: atom_id res chain seq x y z
N GLY A 1 0.75 -1.37 32.76
CA GLY A 1 1.53 -2.33 33.55
C GLY A 1 2.46 -3.15 32.66
N GLU A 2 3.34 -3.98 33.22
CA GLU A 2 4.07 -4.98 32.41
C GLU A 2 3.11 -6.17 32.18
N GLY A 3 2.63 -6.39 30.96
CA GLY A 3 1.74 -7.49 30.57
C GLY A 3 0.68 -7.06 29.56
N ASP A 4 -0.03 -8.02 28.97
CA ASP A 4 -1.11 -7.78 28.02
C ASP A 4 -2.36 -7.30 28.80
N ASP A 5 -2.64 -6.00 28.73
CA ASP A 5 -3.78 -5.39 29.41
C ASP A 5 -5.01 -5.35 28.48
N THR A 6 -6.18 -5.69 29.04
CA THR A 6 -7.45 -5.72 28.28
C THR A 6 -8.46 -4.77 28.90
N ALA A 7 -8.98 -3.83 28.11
CA ALA A 7 -10.14 -3.04 28.48
C ALA A 7 -11.41 -3.73 27.96
N VAL A 8 -12.45 -3.86 28.83
CA VAL A 8 -13.68 -4.59 28.52
C VAL A 8 -14.86 -3.63 28.44
N PHE A 9 -15.58 -3.68 27.32
CA PHE A 9 -16.78 -2.90 27.03
C PHE A 9 -18.00 -3.81 26.92
N SER A 10 -19.15 -3.35 27.41
CA SER A 10 -20.37 -4.17 27.50
C SER A 10 -21.20 -4.19 26.22
N GLY A 11 -20.99 -3.26 25.30
CA GLY A 11 -21.70 -3.15 24.01
C GLY A 11 -20.94 -3.86 22.88
N ASN A 12 -21.54 -3.84 21.68
CA ASN A 12 -20.88 -4.27 20.46
C ASN A 12 -19.86 -3.20 19.99
N MET A 13 -18.91 -3.58 19.18
CA MET A 13 -17.88 -2.65 18.68
C MET A 13 -18.50 -1.44 17.95
N GLU A 14 -19.59 -1.66 17.18
CA GLU A 14 -20.31 -0.61 16.46
C GLU A 14 -21.00 0.45 17.37
N ASP A 15 -21.19 0.14 18.66
CA ASP A 15 -21.75 1.06 19.66
C ASP A 15 -20.73 2.09 20.15
N TYR A 16 -19.47 1.98 19.73
CA TYR A 16 -18.36 2.82 20.18
C TYR A 16 -17.65 3.50 19.02
N ARG A 17 -17.26 4.75 19.25
CA ARG A 17 -16.29 5.44 18.38
C ARG A 17 -14.90 5.29 19.01
N ILE A 18 -13.99 4.71 18.26
CA ILE A 18 -12.62 4.45 18.70
C ILE A 18 -11.66 5.32 17.88
N GLU A 19 -10.86 6.12 18.56
CA GLU A 19 -9.90 7.04 17.96
C GLU A 19 -8.54 6.89 18.66
N THR A 20 -7.45 6.79 17.89
CA THR A 20 -6.09 6.81 18.43
C THR A 20 -5.55 8.23 18.45
N SER A 21 -4.84 8.59 19.50
CA SER A 21 -4.20 9.91 19.66
C SER A 21 -2.84 9.77 20.34
N ALA A 22 -2.06 10.84 20.38
CA ALA A 22 -0.79 10.89 21.12
C ALA A 22 -0.96 10.61 22.62
N ASP A 23 -2.17 10.83 23.16
CA ASP A 23 -2.48 10.64 24.57
C ASP A 23 -3.00 9.22 24.89
N GLY A 24 -3.24 8.37 23.90
CA GLY A 24 -3.79 7.02 24.04
C GLY A 24 -4.97 6.76 23.13
N ILE A 25 -5.72 5.69 23.40
CA ILE A 25 -6.91 5.28 22.67
C ILE A 25 -8.12 5.93 23.32
N ARG A 26 -8.85 6.74 22.56
CA ARG A 26 -10.12 7.33 22.97
C ARG A 26 -11.26 6.42 22.54
N VAL A 27 -12.05 5.96 23.50
CA VAL A 27 -13.25 5.14 23.25
C VAL A 27 -14.47 5.93 23.73
N GLU A 28 -15.38 6.27 22.83
CA GLU A 28 -16.60 7.03 23.11
C GLU A 28 -17.83 6.15 22.86
N ASP A 29 -18.65 5.94 23.87
CA ASP A 29 -19.93 5.25 23.72
C ASP A 29 -20.90 6.17 22.94
N ILE A 30 -21.28 5.74 21.71
CA ILE A 30 -22.17 6.48 20.81
C ILE A 30 -23.61 5.95 20.82
N ALA A 31 -23.86 4.79 21.44
CA ALA A 31 -25.16 4.14 21.54
C ALA A 31 -25.82 4.34 22.89
N GLY A 32 -25.08 4.76 23.93
CA GLY A 32 -25.56 4.87 25.31
C GLY A 32 -25.07 6.11 26.06
N ASP A 33 -25.14 6.06 27.37
CA ASP A 33 -24.73 7.14 28.27
C ASP A 33 -23.32 6.92 28.87
N GLY A 34 -22.54 6.02 28.29
CA GLY A 34 -21.26 5.54 28.83
C GLY A 34 -20.12 6.55 28.84
N GLY A 35 -20.25 7.64 28.09
CA GLY A 35 -19.24 8.70 28.08
C GLY A 35 -18.02 8.40 27.18
N THR A 36 -16.87 8.95 27.56
CA THR A 36 -15.61 8.80 26.81
C THR A 36 -14.51 8.37 27.76
N ASP A 37 -13.80 7.31 27.40
CA ASP A 37 -12.61 6.81 28.07
C ASP A 37 -11.35 7.15 27.26
N ILE A 38 -10.25 7.42 27.94
CA ILE A 38 -8.91 7.49 27.34
C ILE A 38 -8.08 6.39 27.98
N LEU A 39 -7.75 5.40 27.18
CA LEU A 39 -7.01 4.22 27.61
C LEU A 39 -5.53 4.40 27.26
N ARG A 40 -4.67 3.93 28.14
CA ARG A 40 -3.21 3.94 27.97
C ARG A 40 -2.67 2.59 28.37
N ASP A 41 -1.66 2.14 27.68
CA ASP A 41 -1.01 0.87 27.96
C ASP A 41 -2.04 -0.31 27.98
N VAL A 42 -2.89 -0.36 26.94
CA VAL A 42 -3.89 -1.40 26.72
C VAL A 42 -3.66 -2.01 25.36
N GLU A 43 -3.53 -3.33 25.30
CA GLU A 43 -3.24 -4.07 24.07
C GLU A 43 -4.49 -4.69 23.44
N THR A 44 -5.58 -4.79 24.21
CA THR A 44 -6.83 -5.37 23.71
C THR A 44 -8.04 -4.61 24.21
N LEU A 45 -8.96 -4.28 23.30
CA LEU A 45 -10.31 -3.81 23.61
C LEU A 45 -11.27 -4.98 23.39
N GLN A 46 -11.94 -5.45 24.44
CA GLN A 46 -12.90 -6.54 24.36
C GLN A 46 -14.31 -5.98 24.34
N PHE A 47 -15.09 -6.29 23.31
CA PHE A 47 -16.51 -5.94 23.14
C PHE A 47 -17.39 -7.20 23.23
N ALA A 48 -18.72 -7.01 23.28
CA ALA A 48 -19.65 -8.13 23.37
C ALA A 48 -19.62 -9.04 22.12
N ASP A 49 -19.32 -8.47 20.96
CA ASP A 49 -19.29 -9.16 19.67
C ASP A 49 -17.88 -9.52 19.18
N GLY A 50 -16.81 -9.14 19.90
CA GLY A 50 -15.45 -9.47 19.52
C GLY A 50 -14.38 -8.71 20.30
N ALA A 51 -13.13 -8.90 19.90
CA ALA A 51 -11.99 -8.19 20.47
C ALA A 51 -11.23 -7.45 19.37
N LEU A 52 -10.80 -6.24 19.68
CA LEU A 52 -9.91 -5.43 18.85
C LEU A 52 -8.52 -5.44 19.50
N SER A 53 -7.54 -5.99 18.83
CA SER A 53 -6.15 -5.92 19.29
C SER A 53 -5.58 -4.54 18.91
N VAL A 54 -5.05 -3.85 19.90
CA VAL A 54 -4.45 -2.51 19.75
C VAL A 54 -2.99 -2.53 20.20
N SER A 55 -2.42 -3.74 20.29
CA SER A 55 -1.04 -3.92 20.71
C SER A 55 -0.08 -3.29 19.70
N ARG A 56 0.87 -2.56 20.23
CA ARG A 56 2.11 -2.19 19.56
C ARG A 56 3.23 -3.02 20.19
N ASP A 57 4.24 -3.35 19.41
CA ASP A 57 5.48 -3.85 20.01
C ASP A 57 5.99 -2.81 21.02
N ASP A 58 6.76 -3.23 22.01
CA ASP A 58 7.28 -2.36 23.11
C ASP A 58 7.93 -1.05 22.62
N ASP A 59 8.35 -0.99 21.34
CA ASP A 59 8.95 0.18 20.68
C ASP A 59 7.98 0.93 19.75
N GLY A 60 6.71 0.48 19.61
CA GLY A 60 5.67 1.08 18.78
C GLY A 60 5.79 0.76 17.28
N GLU A 61 6.71 -0.12 16.88
CA GLU A 61 6.83 -0.64 15.52
C GLU A 61 5.92 -1.86 15.32
N VAL A 62 5.49 -2.11 14.10
CA VAL A 62 4.72 -3.30 13.72
C VAL A 62 5.35 -3.96 12.50
N GLN A 63 5.40 -5.29 12.49
CA GLN A 63 5.79 -6.03 11.31
C GLN A 63 4.62 -6.03 10.30
N VAL A 64 4.85 -5.47 9.11
CA VAL A 64 3.84 -5.33 8.06
C VAL A 64 3.62 -6.63 7.29
N ASN A 65 4.72 -7.26 6.87
CA ASN A 65 4.67 -8.48 6.08
C ASN A 65 4.39 -9.71 6.96
N THR A 66 3.45 -10.55 6.52
CA THR A 66 3.11 -11.80 7.21
C THR A 66 4.12 -12.92 6.92
N ARG A 67 4.89 -12.81 5.84
CA ARG A 67 5.90 -13.79 5.42
C ARG A 67 7.29 -13.35 5.82
N ALA A 68 7.82 -13.95 6.88
CA ALA A 68 9.15 -13.64 7.42
C ALA A 68 10.31 -14.44 6.80
N SER A 69 10.01 -15.42 5.92
CA SER A 69 11.03 -16.36 5.40
C SER A 69 11.81 -15.84 4.19
N SER A 70 11.50 -14.63 3.70
CA SER A 70 12.09 -14.06 2.49
C SER A 70 12.50 -12.60 2.71
N THR A 71 13.20 -12.00 1.74
CA THR A 71 13.63 -10.61 1.83
C THR A 71 12.49 -9.68 1.37
N GLN A 72 12.18 -8.69 2.20
CA GLN A 72 11.21 -7.63 1.92
C GLN A 72 11.96 -6.29 1.90
N PHE A 73 11.72 -5.44 0.92
CA PHE A 73 12.45 -4.17 0.78
C PHE A 73 11.66 -3.14 -0.05
N GLU A 74 12.17 -1.91 -0.11
CA GLU A 74 11.57 -0.79 -0.85
C GLU A 74 10.10 -0.51 -0.47
N PRO A 75 9.76 -0.36 0.82
CA PRO A 75 8.39 -0.05 1.20
C PRO A 75 8.01 1.37 0.79
N THR A 76 6.74 1.54 0.43
CA THR A 76 6.11 2.84 0.20
C THR A 76 4.73 2.84 0.83
N VAL A 77 4.21 4.01 1.21
CA VAL A 77 2.94 4.16 1.92
C VAL A 77 2.13 5.30 1.33
N ALA A 78 0.81 5.13 1.28
CA ALA A 78 -0.14 6.18 0.95
C ALA A 78 -1.34 6.12 1.89
N THR A 79 -1.86 7.30 2.29
CA THR A 79 -2.94 7.44 3.26
C THR A 79 -4.27 7.75 2.59
N PHE A 80 -5.34 7.12 3.05
CA PHE A 80 -6.72 7.40 2.63
C PHE A 80 -7.31 8.57 3.42
N ALA A 81 -8.39 9.15 2.89
CA ALA A 81 -9.06 10.29 3.50
C ALA A 81 -9.75 9.94 4.85
N ASP A 82 -10.08 8.68 5.07
CA ASP A 82 -10.66 8.16 6.32
C ASP A 82 -9.63 7.91 7.43
N GLY A 83 -8.33 8.13 7.14
CA GLY A 83 -7.22 7.90 8.05
C GLY A 83 -6.58 6.51 7.94
N GLY A 84 -7.15 5.61 7.14
CA GLY A 84 -6.50 4.35 6.78
C GLY A 84 -5.31 4.56 5.84
N TYR A 85 -4.57 3.51 5.55
CA TYR A 85 -3.41 3.58 4.66
C TYR A 85 -3.14 2.22 4.00
N VAL A 86 -2.39 2.27 2.91
CA VAL A 86 -1.85 1.08 2.25
C VAL A 86 -0.33 1.16 2.25
N ILE A 87 0.32 0.06 2.63
CA ILE A 87 1.76 -0.13 2.50
C ILE A 87 2.00 -1.11 1.37
N VAL A 88 2.96 -0.79 0.51
CA VAL A 88 3.34 -1.60 -0.67
C VAL A 88 4.85 -1.80 -0.64
N TRP A 89 5.32 -2.99 -0.98
CA TRP A 89 6.76 -3.33 -0.95
C TRP A 89 7.13 -4.36 -2.02
N THR A 90 8.44 -4.53 -2.21
CA THR A 90 9.01 -5.61 -3.02
C THR A 90 9.28 -6.83 -2.13
N SER A 91 8.83 -8.02 -2.57
CA SER A 91 9.03 -9.30 -1.88
C SER A 91 9.75 -10.31 -2.78
N HIS A 92 10.71 -11.04 -2.23
CA HIS A 92 11.50 -12.07 -2.92
C HIS A 92 11.00 -13.49 -2.63
N GLY A 93 11.00 -14.37 -3.62
CA GLY A 93 10.82 -15.82 -3.42
C GLY A 93 9.39 -16.26 -3.08
N GLU A 94 8.37 -15.57 -3.57
CA GLU A 94 6.97 -15.92 -3.33
C GLU A 94 6.51 -17.14 -4.16
N SER A 95 5.54 -17.92 -3.61
CA SER A 95 5.11 -19.17 -4.20
C SER A 95 4.58 -19.02 -5.63
N GLY A 96 5.13 -19.78 -6.56
CA GLY A 96 4.78 -19.75 -7.97
C GLY A 96 5.78 -19.01 -8.85
N MET A 97 6.80 -18.38 -8.25
CA MET A 97 7.96 -17.82 -8.94
C MET A 97 9.16 -18.76 -8.85
N THR A 98 10.11 -18.57 -9.72
CA THR A 98 11.46 -19.14 -9.52
C THR A 98 12.09 -18.46 -8.30
N ASP A 99 12.92 -19.17 -7.53
CA ASP A 99 13.54 -18.67 -6.28
C ASP A 99 14.36 -17.37 -6.43
N THR A 100 14.33 -16.73 -7.58
CA THR A 100 15.14 -15.55 -7.94
C THR A 100 14.32 -14.32 -8.33
N ASP A 101 13.00 -14.42 -8.39
CA ASP A 101 12.15 -13.34 -8.90
C ASP A 101 11.48 -12.56 -7.75
N TYR A 102 11.32 -11.25 -7.95
CA TYR A 102 10.65 -10.33 -7.02
C TYR A 102 9.23 -10.04 -7.48
N GLY A 103 8.35 -9.76 -6.53
CA GLY A 103 6.98 -9.34 -6.77
C GLY A 103 6.58 -8.17 -5.90
N ILE A 104 5.52 -7.47 -6.29
CA ILE A 104 4.97 -6.35 -5.55
C ILE A 104 3.80 -6.84 -4.71
N TYR A 105 3.85 -6.53 -3.41
CA TYR A 105 2.86 -6.90 -2.41
C TYR A 105 2.35 -5.68 -1.66
N GLY A 106 1.18 -5.80 -1.08
CA GLY A 106 0.55 -4.75 -0.31
C GLY A 106 -0.25 -5.27 0.86
N GLN A 107 -0.41 -4.41 1.87
CA GLN A 107 -1.28 -4.60 3.01
C GLN A 107 -2.05 -3.32 3.27
N HIS A 108 -3.37 -3.44 3.36
CA HIS A 108 -4.26 -2.35 3.72
C HIS A 108 -4.44 -2.29 5.25
N TYR A 109 -4.50 -1.09 5.79
CA TYR A 109 -4.73 -0.80 7.20
C TYR A 109 -5.87 0.18 7.35
N ASP A 110 -6.69 -0.01 8.36
CA ASP A 110 -7.72 0.95 8.76
C ASP A 110 -7.13 2.17 9.48
N SER A 111 -7.99 3.11 9.87
CA SER A 111 -7.59 4.32 10.59
C SER A 111 -7.05 4.08 12.00
N LEU A 112 -7.23 2.89 12.55
CA LEU A 112 -6.69 2.46 13.85
C LEU A 112 -5.33 1.76 13.70
N GLY A 113 -4.87 1.58 12.47
CA GLY A 113 -3.62 0.86 12.17
C GLY A 113 -3.76 -0.66 12.23
N GLN A 114 -5.00 -1.18 12.18
CA GLN A 114 -5.26 -2.61 12.11
C GLN A 114 -5.23 -3.07 10.64
N ALA A 115 -4.68 -4.26 10.41
CA ALA A 115 -4.69 -4.84 9.06
C ALA A 115 -6.13 -5.10 8.60
N ALA A 116 -6.51 -4.48 7.49
CA ALA A 116 -7.81 -4.64 6.85
C ALA A 116 -7.70 -5.65 5.71
N GLY A 117 -7.99 -6.92 6.01
CA GLY A 117 -7.81 -8.04 5.10
C GLY A 117 -6.39 -8.63 5.15
N ASP A 118 -6.14 -9.58 4.25
CA ASP A 118 -4.86 -10.28 4.14
C ASP A 118 -3.86 -9.51 3.26
N GLU A 119 -2.57 -9.81 3.42
CA GLU A 119 -1.53 -9.43 2.48
C GLU A 119 -1.87 -9.92 1.07
N PHE A 120 -1.77 -9.08 0.08
CA PHE A 120 -2.14 -9.40 -1.30
C PHE A 120 -1.04 -9.04 -2.29
N ARG A 121 -1.03 -9.77 -3.40
CA ARG A 121 -0.13 -9.49 -4.50
C ARG A 121 -0.72 -8.43 -5.43
N ILE A 122 0.08 -7.45 -5.82
CA ILE A 122 -0.29 -6.32 -6.68
C ILE A 122 -0.11 -6.67 -8.16
N ASN A 123 1.08 -7.17 -8.51
CA ASN A 123 1.38 -7.52 -9.89
C ASN A 123 0.81 -8.90 -10.25
N THR A 124 0.22 -9.02 -11.44
CA THR A 124 -0.30 -10.28 -12.01
C THR A 124 0.73 -10.98 -12.88
N GLY A 125 1.62 -10.21 -13.51
CA GLY A 125 2.77 -10.73 -14.24
C GLY A 125 3.77 -11.38 -13.28
N THR A 126 4.05 -12.70 -13.49
CA THR A 126 4.91 -13.50 -12.59
C THR A 126 6.25 -13.84 -13.22
N TYR A 127 6.51 -13.33 -14.41
CA TYR A 127 7.74 -13.60 -15.13
C TYR A 127 8.76 -12.50 -14.83
N GLN A 128 9.91 -12.89 -14.29
CA GLN A 128 10.99 -12.02 -13.84
C GLN A 128 10.61 -11.01 -12.75
N SER A 129 11.59 -10.19 -12.35
CA SER A 129 11.46 -9.29 -11.19
C SER A 129 10.55 -8.11 -11.45
N GLN A 130 9.78 -7.79 -10.43
CA GLN A 130 8.98 -6.59 -10.29
C GLN A 130 9.46 -5.88 -9.02
N GLU A 131 9.92 -4.66 -9.13
CA GLU A 131 10.61 -3.97 -8.04
C GLU A 131 10.25 -2.49 -7.96
N LYS A 132 10.66 -1.82 -6.89
CA LYS A 132 10.55 -0.38 -6.66
C LYS A 132 9.13 0.17 -6.83
N PRO A 133 8.19 -0.28 -6.03
CA PRO A 133 6.83 0.23 -6.08
C PRO A 133 6.75 1.70 -5.66
N SER A 134 5.77 2.40 -6.21
CA SER A 134 5.31 3.70 -5.75
C SER A 134 3.80 3.72 -5.74
N VAL A 135 3.17 4.29 -4.71
CA VAL A 135 1.72 4.28 -4.52
C VAL A 135 1.18 5.69 -4.30
N ALA A 136 0.00 5.98 -4.86
CA ALA A 136 -0.74 7.20 -4.60
C ALA A 136 -2.23 6.91 -4.47
N VAL A 137 -2.86 7.46 -3.43
CA VAL A 137 -4.32 7.44 -3.24
C VAL A 137 -4.95 8.49 -4.16
N LEU A 138 -6.05 8.12 -4.80
CA LEU A 138 -6.78 8.94 -5.77
C LEU A 138 -8.01 9.60 -5.11
N GLU A 139 -8.57 10.61 -5.77
CA GLU A 139 -9.72 11.37 -5.25
C GLU A 139 -10.99 10.50 -5.11
N ASP A 140 -11.12 9.44 -5.92
CA ASP A 140 -12.24 8.48 -5.84
C ASP A 140 -12.16 7.50 -4.65
N GLY A 141 -11.13 7.64 -3.79
CA GLY A 141 -10.86 6.76 -2.66
C GLY A 141 -10.14 5.47 -3.03
N GLY A 142 -9.92 5.21 -4.31
CA GLY A 142 -9.03 4.15 -4.79
C GLY A 142 -7.56 4.56 -4.75
N TYR A 143 -6.70 3.73 -5.31
CA TYR A 143 -5.28 4.04 -5.42
C TYR A 143 -4.66 3.43 -6.67
N VAL A 144 -3.48 3.94 -7.03
CA VAL A 144 -2.67 3.40 -8.12
C VAL A 144 -1.30 3.02 -7.57
N VAL A 145 -0.80 1.85 -7.97
CA VAL A 145 0.56 1.40 -7.72
C VAL A 145 1.30 1.35 -9.04
N THR A 146 2.53 1.85 -9.08
CA THR A 146 3.44 1.74 -10.22
C THR A 146 4.73 1.07 -9.79
N TRP A 147 5.39 0.34 -10.68
CA TRP A 147 6.62 -0.39 -10.35
C TRP A 147 7.52 -0.57 -11.58
N GLU A 148 8.78 -0.89 -11.36
CA GLU A 148 9.67 -1.42 -12.37
C GLU A 148 9.28 -2.86 -12.71
N SER A 149 9.19 -3.15 -13.99
CA SER A 149 8.98 -4.50 -14.49
C SER A 149 10.12 -4.87 -15.42
N TYR A 150 10.88 -5.85 -15.03
CA TYR A 150 11.87 -6.47 -15.90
C TYR A 150 11.15 -7.27 -16.97
N HIS A 151 11.59 -7.11 -18.22
CA HIS A 151 11.02 -7.80 -19.37
C HIS A 151 9.62 -7.34 -19.81
N THR A 152 9.58 -6.29 -20.60
CA THR A 152 8.35 -5.76 -21.22
C THR A 152 8.14 -6.16 -22.68
N GLY A 153 8.99 -7.04 -23.25
CA GLY A 153 8.89 -7.45 -24.65
C GLY A 153 9.60 -8.76 -24.96
N GLU A 154 9.21 -9.42 -26.06
CA GLU A 154 9.63 -10.77 -26.45
C GLU A 154 11.11 -10.91 -26.87
N GLU A 155 11.83 -9.82 -27.16
CA GLU A 155 13.17 -9.90 -27.75
C GLU A 155 14.27 -9.11 -27.04
N ASN A 156 13.94 -8.21 -26.12
CA ASN A 156 14.95 -7.40 -25.42
C ASN A 156 14.70 -7.38 -23.91
N TRP A 157 15.74 -7.61 -23.14
CA TRP A 157 15.80 -7.49 -21.69
C TRP A 157 15.76 -6.00 -21.30
N THR A 158 14.59 -5.38 -21.38
CA THR A 158 14.41 -3.98 -21.02
C THR A 158 13.50 -3.86 -19.82
N GLU A 159 13.83 -2.95 -18.94
CA GLU A 159 13.00 -2.54 -17.82
C GLU A 159 11.96 -1.55 -18.33
N GLY A 160 10.74 -1.63 -17.81
CA GLY A 160 9.66 -0.71 -18.13
C GLY A 160 8.84 -0.39 -16.89
N ILE A 161 8.04 0.68 -16.96
CA ILE A 161 7.16 1.04 -15.85
C ILE A 161 5.78 0.45 -16.10
N ARG A 162 5.28 -0.32 -15.13
CA ARG A 162 3.93 -0.88 -15.07
C ARG A 162 3.12 -0.20 -13.99
N GLY A 163 1.81 -0.31 -14.09
CA GLY A 163 0.87 0.17 -13.09
C GLY A 163 -0.38 -0.69 -13.00
N GLN A 164 -1.02 -0.64 -11.84
CA GLN A 164 -2.33 -1.24 -11.56
C GLN A 164 -3.13 -0.28 -10.68
N ARG A 165 -4.40 -0.06 -11.04
CA ARG A 165 -5.35 0.66 -10.18
C ARG A 165 -6.14 -0.31 -9.32
N PHE A 166 -6.53 0.19 -8.16
CA PHE A 166 -7.36 -0.51 -7.18
C PHE A 166 -8.48 0.41 -6.70
N ASN A 167 -9.62 -0.17 -6.34
CA ASN A 167 -10.65 0.54 -5.58
C ASN A 167 -10.27 0.64 -4.09
N SER A 168 -11.11 1.31 -3.29
CA SER A 168 -10.90 1.48 -1.83
C SER A 168 -10.90 0.17 -1.04
N SER A 169 -11.40 -0.93 -1.61
CA SER A 169 -11.38 -2.28 -1.03
C SER A 169 -10.20 -3.12 -1.51
N SER A 170 -9.19 -2.52 -2.17
CA SER A 170 -8.03 -3.20 -2.75
C SER A 170 -8.36 -4.22 -3.85
N GLU A 171 -9.54 -4.10 -4.48
CA GLU A 171 -9.87 -4.89 -5.66
C GLU A 171 -9.30 -4.21 -6.93
N PRO A 172 -8.67 -4.95 -7.84
CA PRO A 172 -8.09 -4.37 -9.04
C PRO A 172 -9.15 -3.79 -9.98
N LEU A 173 -8.92 -2.57 -10.46
CA LEU A 173 -9.73 -1.90 -11.48
C LEU A 173 -9.06 -2.04 -12.85
N GLY A 174 -9.60 -2.92 -13.68
CA GLY A 174 -8.99 -3.30 -14.96
C GLY A 174 -7.79 -4.21 -14.78
N GLY A 175 -6.93 -4.28 -15.80
CA GLY A 175 -5.68 -5.04 -15.78
C GLY A 175 -4.46 -4.14 -15.57
N GLU A 176 -3.29 -4.75 -15.42
CA GLU A 176 -2.02 -4.04 -15.48
C GLU A 176 -1.88 -3.27 -16.79
N PHE A 177 -1.28 -2.10 -16.72
CA PHE A 177 -1.03 -1.26 -17.89
C PHE A 177 0.41 -0.79 -17.96
N GLN A 178 0.86 -0.47 -19.18
CA GLN A 178 2.16 0.12 -19.44
C GLN A 178 2.06 1.64 -19.20
N VAL A 179 2.96 2.18 -18.38
CA VAL A 179 3.03 3.62 -18.11
C VAL A 179 3.83 4.36 -19.17
N ASN A 180 5.04 3.86 -19.50
CA ASN A 180 5.90 4.46 -20.51
C ASN A 180 5.48 4.02 -21.91
N THR A 181 5.41 4.96 -22.85
CA THR A 181 5.10 4.69 -24.27
C THR A 181 6.34 4.31 -25.08
N HIS A 182 7.51 4.71 -24.62
CA HIS A 182 8.79 4.37 -25.24
C HIS A 182 9.42 3.20 -24.51
N THR A 183 9.62 2.07 -25.20
CA THR A 183 10.03 0.79 -24.62
C THR A 183 11.43 0.34 -25.10
N GLY A 184 12.15 1.19 -25.79
CA GLY A 184 13.44 0.87 -26.41
C GLY A 184 14.63 1.19 -25.51
N SER A 185 14.71 0.77 -24.33
CA SER A 185 15.79 0.81 -23.33
C SER A 185 15.17 0.75 -21.94
N ASN A 186 15.93 1.04 -20.88
CA ASN A 186 15.46 0.85 -19.53
C ASN A 186 14.74 2.10 -19.00
N GLN A 187 13.65 1.86 -18.32
CA GLN A 187 12.92 2.85 -17.53
C GLN A 187 12.81 2.33 -16.09
N TYR A 188 13.18 3.14 -15.12
CA TYR A 188 13.29 2.74 -13.73
C TYR A 188 12.99 3.87 -12.74
N ASP A 189 12.89 3.50 -11.44
CA ASP A 189 12.62 4.40 -10.32
C ASP A 189 11.29 5.21 -10.53
N PRO A 190 10.13 4.56 -10.69
CA PRO A 190 8.88 5.28 -10.84
C PRO A 190 8.48 6.00 -9.55
N SER A 191 7.82 7.14 -9.72
CA SER A 191 7.19 7.89 -8.64
C SER A 191 5.83 8.36 -9.13
N VAL A 192 4.78 8.09 -8.37
CA VAL A 192 3.40 8.47 -8.70
C VAL A 192 2.85 9.47 -7.70
N ALA A 193 2.06 10.42 -8.20
CA ALA A 193 1.32 11.39 -7.39
C ALA A 193 -0.07 11.61 -7.95
N SER A 194 -1.08 11.72 -7.08
CA SER A 194 -2.45 12.07 -7.42
C SER A 194 -2.56 13.56 -7.78
N LEU A 195 -3.54 13.90 -8.61
CA LEU A 195 -3.87 15.25 -9.02
C LEU A 195 -5.27 15.62 -8.52
N ALA A 196 -5.49 16.91 -8.28
CA ALA A 196 -6.75 17.45 -7.76
C ALA A 196 -7.96 17.31 -8.71
N ASP A 197 -7.75 16.87 -9.94
CA ASP A 197 -8.81 16.59 -10.92
C ASP A 197 -9.18 15.10 -11.01
N GLY A 198 -8.73 14.31 -10.03
CA GLY A 198 -8.97 12.85 -9.95
C GLY A 198 -8.02 12.01 -10.80
N GLY A 199 -7.16 12.65 -11.61
CA GLY A 199 -6.09 11.97 -12.35
C GLY A 199 -4.83 11.77 -11.50
N TYR A 200 -3.74 11.34 -12.15
CA TYR A 200 -2.44 11.18 -11.53
C TYR A 200 -1.31 11.39 -12.53
N VAL A 201 -0.11 11.58 -12.03
CA VAL A 201 1.11 11.69 -12.83
C VAL A 201 2.14 10.68 -12.32
N VAL A 202 2.81 10.02 -13.26
CA VAL A 202 3.94 9.12 -12.98
C VAL A 202 5.18 9.73 -13.59
N ALA A 203 6.25 9.82 -12.83
CA ALA A 203 7.57 10.21 -13.30
C ALA A 203 8.54 9.04 -13.13
N TRP A 204 9.55 8.94 -14.01
CA TRP A 204 10.54 7.87 -13.99
C TRP A 204 11.87 8.33 -14.60
N ARG A 205 12.90 7.54 -14.40
CA ARG A 205 14.18 7.67 -15.09
C ARG A 205 14.15 6.89 -16.39
N ASP A 206 14.69 7.46 -17.46
CA ASP A 206 14.70 6.90 -18.81
C ASP A 206 16.12 6.98 -19.40
N ASP A 207 16.73 5.85 -19.72
CA ASP A 207 18.07 5.80 -20.34
C ASP A 207 18.02 5.58 -21.85
N SER A 208 16.84 5.74 -22.49
CA SER A 208 16.64 5.52 -23.91
C SER A 208 17.42 6.48 -24.82
N GLY A 209 17.95 7.59 -24.29
CA GLY A 209 18.60 8.63 -25.09
C GLY A 209 17.67 9.29 -26.12
N HIS A 210 16.36 9.09 -26.00
CA HIS A 210 15.35 9.54 -26.98
C HIS A 210 15.37 11.06 -27.25
N SER A 211 15.85 11.85 -26.31
CA SER A 211 16.02 13.31 -26.48
C SER A 211 17.26 13.70 -27.26
N GLY A 212 18.01 12.71 -27.80
CA GLY A 212 19.24 12.96 -28.56
C GLY A 212 20.49 13.16 -27.71
N GLY A 213 20.38 12.96 -26.39
CA GLY A 213 21.48 12.94 -25.43
C GLY A 213 22.01 11.53 -25.18
N SER A 214 23.15 11.42 -24.51
CA SER A 214 23.76 10.15 -24.07
C SER A 214 23.58 9.90 -22.56
N GLY A 215 22.68 10.61 -21.92
CA GLY A 215 22.43 10.56 -20.48
C GLY A 215 21.09 9.95 -20.11
N ILE A 216 20.87 9.84 -18.81
CA ILE A 216 19.58 9.45 -18.23
C ILE A 216 18.71 10.70 -18.16
N ASP A 217 17.50 10.62 -18.72
CA ASP A 217 16.49 11.66 -18.65
C ASP A 217 15.48 11.38 -17.52
N VAL A 218 14.75 12.41 -17.08
CA VAL A 218 13.54 12.27 -16.27
C VAL A 218 12.34 12.48 -17.18
N ARG A 219 11.43 11.51 -17.19
CA ARG A 219 10.18 11.57 -17.97
C ARG A 219 8.97 11.48 -17.07
N ALA A 220 7.83 11.93 -17.56
CA ALA A 220 6.57 11.81 -16.88
C ALA A 220 5.43 11.58 -17.88
N GLN A 221 4.40 10.88 -17.42
CA GLN A 221 3.13 10.67 -18.09
C GLN A 221 1.99 11.03 -17.14
N ARG A 222 1.05 11.83 -17.62
CA ARG A 222 -0.18 12.14 -16.93
C ARG A 222 -1.28 11.21 -17.40
N PHE A 223 -2.12 10.79 -16.44
CA PHE A 223 -3.33 10.00 -16.66
C PHE A 223 -4.54 10.76 -16.12
N ASP A 224 -5.68 10.65 -16.77
CA ASP A 224 -6.95 11.13 -16.24
C ASP A 224 -7.57 10.15 -15.21
N SER A 225 -8.73 10.50 -14.65
CA SER A 225 -9.46 9.68 -13.69
C SER A 225 -9.94 8.33 -14.26
N GLU A 226 -10.00 8.20 -15.60
CA GLU A 226 -10.38 6.97 -16.30
C GLU A 226 -9.18 6.13 -16.76
N ASN A 227 -7.96 6.53 -16.35
CA ASN A 227 -6.70 5.88 -16.73
C ASN A 227 -6.29 6.08 -18.21
N ASN A 228 -6.78 7.12 -18.88
CA ASN A 228 -6.33 7.48 -20.22
C ASN A 228 -5.12 8.42 -20.13
N MET A 229 -4.19 8.30 -21.10
CA MET A 229 -3.01 9.17 -21.25
C MET A 229 -3.38 10.50 -21.93
#